data_2d25debf9448c80a9f19b947b6142db0
#
_entry.id   2d25debf9448c80a9f19b947b6142db0
#
_cell.length_a   1.000
_cell.length_b   1.000
_cell.length_c   1.000
_cell.angle_alpha   90.00
_cell.angle_beta   90.00
_cell.angle_gamma   90.00
#
_symmetry.space_group_name_H-M   'P 1'
#
loop_
_entity.id
_entity.type
_entity.pdbx_description
1 polymer ?
#
loop_
_entity_poly.entity_id
_entity_poly.type
_entity_poly.pdbx_seq_one_letter_code
_entity_poly.pdbx_strand_id
1 'polypeptide(L)'
;MFVYMLLCRDGSIYTGTARDLGKRMRDHFEKTAAVAAYTRAKGARYLLGAWECDTPSAALRAEHAIKRLRRPEKDALLASGASLADRFPALAGERFDRLPEDDPRLLTVRSAYPIQ
;
A
#
# COMPACT_ATOMS: atom_id res chain seq x y z
N MET A 1 0.51 -2.47 11.87
CA MET A 1 -0.42 -2.44 10.72
C MET A 1 0.17 -1.63 9.59
N PHE A 2 -0.16 -2.00 8.39
CA PHE A 2 0.33 -1.32 7.18
C PHE A 2 -0.83 -0.95 6.28
N VAL A 3 -0.69 0.21 5.63
CA VAL A 3 -1.50 0.60 4.46
C VAL A 3 -0.54 0.56 3.28
N TYR A 4 -0.93 -0.06 2.18
CA TYR A 4 -0.05 -0.20 1.03
C TYR A 4 -0.77 0.16 -0.27
N MET A 5 0.02 0.52 -1.28
CA MET A 5 -0.46 0.79 -2.63
C MET A 5 0.29 -0.10 -3.60
N LEU A 6 -0.46 -0.87 -4.37
CA LEU A 6 0.04 -1.92 -5.25
C LEU A 6 -0.32 -1.59 -6.69
N LEU A 7 0.69 -1.56 -7.56
CA LEU A 7 0.46 -1.43 -9.00
C LEU A 7 -0.01 -2.76 -9.55
N CYS A 8 -1.11 -2.73 -10.29
CA CYS A 8 -1.65 -3.88 -10.98
C CYS A 8 -1.19 -3.92 -12.43
N ARG A 9 -1.35 -5.08 -13.11
CA ARG A 9 -0.85 -5.28 -14.48
C ARG A 9 -1.52 -4.40 -15.50
N ASP A 10 -2.78 -3.99 -15.25
CA ASP A 10 -3.49 -3.06 -16.13
C ASP A 10 -3.12 -1.58 -15.87
N GLY A 11 -2.16 -1.32 -14.97
CA GLY A 11 -1.74 0.03 -14.62
C GLY A 11 -2.55 0.68 -13.51
N SER A 12 -3.62 0.05 -13.03
CA SER A 12 -4.39 0.57 -11.91
C SER A 12 -3.67 0.39 -10.58
N ILE A 13 -4.10 1.12 -9.55
CA ILE A 13 -3.54 1.03 -8.21
C ILE A 13 -4.58 0.44 -7.27
N TYR A 14 -4.20 -0.63 -6.57
CA TYR A 14 -4.97 -1.20 -5.48
C TYR A 14 -4.43 -0.70 -4.14
N THR A 15 -5.29 -0.24 -3.26
CA THR A 15 -4.95 0.16 -1.89
C THR A 15 -5.52 -0.84 -0.91
N GLY A 16 -4.72 -1.32 0.02
CA GLY A 16 -5.15 -2.30 1.01
C GLY A 16 -4.45 -2.13 2.35
N THR A 17 -4.81 -2.99 3.28
CA THR A 17 -4.22 -3.03 4.64
C THR A 17 -3.70 -4.42 4.94
N ALA A 18 -2.71 -4.50 5.83
CA ALA A 18 -2.12 -5.77 6.25
C ALA A 18 -1.48 -5.66 7.63
N ARG A 19 -1.53 -6.75 8.40
CA ARG A 19 -0.73 -6.88 9.62
C ARG A 19 0.71 -7.26 9.28
N ASP A 20 0.87 -8.15 8.33
CA ASP A 20 2.15 -8.65 7.84
C ASP A 20 2.26 -8.31 6.35
N LEU A 21 3.08 -7.32 6.04
CA LEU A 21 3.21 -6.82 4.67
C LEU A 21 3.76 -7.89 3.72
N GLY A 22 4.80 -8.61 4.14
CA GLY A 22 5.41 -9.64 3.33
C GLY A 22 4.45 -10.78 2.98
N LYS A 23 3.70 -11.25 3.97
CA LYS A 23 2.70 -12.30 3.77
C LYS A 23 1.59 -11.82 2.82
N ARG A 24 1.11 -10.61 3.01
CA ARG A 24 0.04 -10.06 2.16
C ARG A 24 0.50 -9.87 0.73
N MET A 25 1.74 -9.45 0.52
CA MET A 25 2.31 -9.33 -0.83
C MET A 25 2.44 -10.70 -1.48
N ARG A 26 2.84 -11.72 -0.74
CA ARG A 26 2.86 -13.09 -1.24
C ARG A 26 1.47 -13.51 -1.72
N ASP A 27 0.44 -13.22 -0.92
CA ASP A 27 -0.94 -13.53 -1.29
C ASP A 27 -1.33 -12.86 -2.62
N HIS A 28 -0.99 -11.60 -2.81
CA HIS A 28 -1.31 -10.89 -4.04
C HIS A 28 -0.53 -11.39 -5.25
N PHE A 29 0.77 -11.56 -5.12
CA PHE A 29 1.62 -11.93 -6.25
C PHE A 29 1.48 -13.40 -6.64
N GLU A 30 1.25 -14.27 -5.66
CA GLU A 30 1.11 -15.73 -5.91
C GLU A 30 -0.34 -16.17 -5.99
N LYS A 31 -1.28 -15.23 -5.91
CA LYS A 31 -2.73 -15.45 -6.07
C LYS A 31 -3.25 -16.55 -5.15
N THR A 32 -2.88 -16.48 -3.87
CA THR A 32 -3.40 -17.42 -2.87
C THR A 32 -4.89 -17.18 -2.61
N ALA A 33 -5.53 -18.10 -1.87
CA ALA A 33 -6.95 -17.99 -1.56
C ALA A 33 -7.34 -16.70 -0.81
N ALA A 34 -6.38 -16.10 -0.09
CA ALA A 34 -6.62 -14.88 0.69
C ALA A 34 -6.54 -13.58 -0.13
N VAL A 35 -6.19 -13.66 -1.42
CA VAL A 35 -6.05 -12.47 -2.25
C VAL A 35 -7.39 -11.79 -2.48
N ALA A 36 -7.39 -10.45 -2.53
CA ALA A 36 -8.58 -9.68 -2.86
C ALA A 36 -9.03 -9.95 -4.30
N ALA A 37 -10.35 -9.95 -4.52
CA ALA A 37 -10.92 -10.21 -5.85
C ALA A 37 -10.35 -9.26 -6.92
N TYR A 38 -10.12 -8.00 -6.57
CA TYR A 38 -9.56 -7.01 -7.48
C TYR A 38 -8.19 -7.43 -8.02
N THR A 39 -7.24 -7.77 -7.12
CA THR A 39 -5.90 -8.16 -7.54
C THR A 39 -5.83 -9.57 -8.12
N ARG A 40 -6.79 -10.43 -7.77
CA ARG A 40 -6.92 -11.75 -8.42
C ARG A 40 -7.22 -11.59 -9.90
N ALA A 41 -8.13 -10.67 -10.24
CA ALA A 41 -8.53 -10.43 -11.64
C ALA A 41 -7.47 -9.63 -12.41
N LYS A 42 -6.91 -8.58 -11.79
CA LYS A 42 -5.99 -7.64 -12.44
C LYS A 42 -4.54 -8.11 -12.46
N GLY A 43 -4.13 -8.85 -11.46
CA GLY A 43 -2.74 -9.27 -11.26
C GLY A 43 -1.88 -8.19 -10.62
N ALA A 44 -1.07 -8.58 -9.63
CA ALA A 44 -0.12 -7.69 -8.99
C ALA A 44 1.13 -7.52 -9.86
N ARG A 45 1.65 -6.29 -9.94
CA ARG A 45 2.85 -5.99 -10.72
C ARG A 45 3.99 -5.47 -9.87
N TYR A 46 3.72 -4.56 -8.93
CA TYR A 46 4.77 -3.96 -8.11
C TYR A 46 4.20 -3.29 -6.87
N LEU A 47 4.91 -3.41 -5.73
CA LEU A 47 4.58 -2.68 -4.52
C LEU A 47 5.12 -1.25 -4.63
N LEU A 48 4.20 -0.29 -4.77
CA LEU A 48 4.55 1.11 -4.97
C LEU A 48 4.99 1.81 -3.69
N GLY A 49 4.37 1.47 -2.55
CA GLY A 49 4.72 2.06 -1.27
C GLY A 49 3.84 1.57 -0.15
N ALA A 50 4.24 1.85 1.08
CA ALA A 50 3.51 1.46 2.27
C ALA A 50 3.75 2.44 3.41
N TRP A 51 2.81 2.49 4.33
CA TRP A 51 2.87 3.28 5.57
C TRP A 51 2.62 2.35 6.74
N GLU A 52 3.38 2.53 7.81
CA GLU A 52 3.16 1.82 9.05
C GLU A 52 2.31 2.67 10.00
N CYS A 53 1.33 2.05 10.64
CA CYS A 53 0.47 2.70 11.64
C CYS A 53 0.22 1.76 12.81
N ASP A 54 -0.43 2.30 13.87
CA ASP A 54 -0.52 1.59 15.14
C ASP A 54 -1.70 0.64 15.26
N THR A 55 -2.80 0.91 14.57
CA THR A 55 -4.03 0.14 14.76
C THR A 55 -4.70 -0.25 13.45
N PRO A 56 -5.47 -1.35 13.44
CA PRO A 56 -6.29 -1.71 12.28
C PRO A 56 -7.31 -0.63 11.91
N SER A 57 -7.86 0.06 12.90
CA SER A 57 -8.83 1.15 12.66
C SER A 57 -8.19 2.31 11.92
N ALA A 58 -6.98 2.72 12.33
CA ALA A 58 -6.25 3.77 11.63
C ALA A 58 -5.93 3.36 10.18
N ALA A 59 -5.48 2.12 9.99
CA ALA A 59 -5.19 1.60 8.66
C ALA A 59 -6.41 1.63 7.75
N LEU A 60 -7.56 1.22 8.26
CA LEU A 60 -8.81 1.20 7.47
C LEU A 60 -9.26 2.61 7.08
N ARG A 61 -9.16 3.58 8.00
CA ARG A 61 -9.50 4.97 7.69
C ARG A 61 -8.56 5.56 6.64
N ALA A 62 -7.28 5.26 6.72
CA ALA A 62 -6.31 5.68 5.71
C ALA A 62 -6.59 5.06 4.35
N GLU A 63 -6.91 3.77 4.31
CA GLU A 63 -7.28 3.08 3.07
C GLU A 63 -8.47 3.77 2.40
N HIS A 64 -9.53 4.09 3.16
CA HIS A 64 -10.70 4.77 2.63
C HIS A 64 -10.35 6.16 2.09
N ALA A 65 -9.50 6.90 2.78
CA ALA A 65 -9.08 8.23 2.35
C ALA A 65 -8.29 8.17 1.03
N ILE A 66 -7.36 7.22 0.92
CA ILE A 66 -6.56 7.05 -0.29
C ILE A 66 -7.43 6.64 -1.48
N LYS A 67 -8.38 5.73 -1.26
CA LYS A 67 -9.27 5.24 -2.34
C LYS A 67 -10.12 6.34 -2.96
N ARG A 68 -10.35 7.44 -2.25
CA ARG A 68 -11.11 8.58 -2.78
C ARG A 68 -10.28 9.51 -3.65
N LEU A 69 -8.96 9.38 -3.63
CA LEU A 69 -8.09 10.19 -4.47
C LEU A 69 -8.19 9.77 -5.92
N ARG A 70 -8.04 10.75 -6.83
CA ARG A 70 -7.86 10.47 -8.25
C ARG A 70 -6.42 10.01 -8.50
N ARG A 71 -6.19 9.41 -9.65
CA ARG A 71 -4.88 8.84 -9.99
C ARG A 71 -3.72 9.84 -9.84
N PRO A 72 -3.80 11.09 -10.36
CA PRO A 72 -2.70 12.04 -10.17
C PRO A 72 -2.39 12.36 -8.71
N GLU A 73 -3.43 12.38 -7.87
CA GLU A 73 -3.28 12.62 -6.43
C GLU A 73 -2.62 11.43 -5.73
N LYS A 74 -2.94 10.21 -6.15
CA LYS A 74 -2.29 8.99 -5.65
C LYS A 74 -0.81 8.97 -6.01
N ASP A 75 -0.49 9.33 -7.24
CA ASP A 75 0.89 9.40 -7.71
C ASP A 75 1.69 10.46 -6.93
N ALA A 76 1.09 11.63 -6.69
CA ALA A 76 1.70 12.68 -5.89
C ALA A 76 1.94 12.24 -4.44
N LEU A 77 0.99 11.52 -3.85
CA LEU A 77 1.12 10.98 -2.49
C LEU A 77 2.31 10.02 -2.39
N LEU A 78 2.44 9.13 -3.36
CA LEU A 78 3.56 8.18 -3.41
C LEU A 78 4.90 8.88 -3.59
N ALA A 79 4.95 9.91 -4.42
CA ALA A 79 6.17 10.66 -4.69
C ALA A 79 6.62 11.50 -3.50
N SER A 80 5.70 11.96 -2.65
CA SER A 80 6.00 12.87 -1.55
C SER A 80 6.82 12.23 -0.43
N GLY A 81 6.67 10.92 -0.20
CA GLY A 81 7.27 10.24 0.94
C GLY A 81 6.76 10.71 2.30
N ALA A 82 5.70 11.50 2.33
CA ALA A 82 5.19 12.12 3.55
C ALA A 82 4.32 11.15 4.36
N SER A 83 4.12 11.48 5.64
CA SER A 83 3.11 10.83 6.47
C SER A 83 1.72 11.05 5.89
N LEU A 84 0.84 10.06 6.02
CA LEU A 84 -0.56 10.23 5.60
C LEU A 84 -1.28 11.30 6.42
N ALA A 85 -0.87 11.52 7.67
CA ALA A 85 -1.43 12.57 8.51
C ALA A 85 -1.19 13.98 7.92
N ASP A 86 -0.11 14.17 7.18
CA ASP A 86 0.18 15.45 6.53
C ASP A 86 -0.75 15.71 5.34
N ARG A 87 -1.16 14.67 4.65
CA ARG A 87 -2.04 14.78 3.47
C ARG A 87 -3.52 14.85 3.84
N PHE A 88 -3.91 14.13 4.90
CA PHE A 88 -5.32 13.99 5.28
C PHE A 88 -5.55 14.56 6.67
N PRO A 89 -6.17 15.75 6.79
CA PRO A 89 -6.45 16.35 8.11
C PRO A 89 -7.24 15.44 9.04
N ALA A 90 -8.11 14.60 8.52
CA ALA A 90 -8.89 13.65 9.31
C ALA A 90 -8.02 12.58 10.01
N LEU A 91 -6.79 12.40 9.58
CA LEU A 91 -5.84 11.45 10.16
C LEU A 91 -4.82 12.14 11.07
N ALA A 92 -4.94 13.45 11.28
CA ALA A 92 -4.03 14.21 12.13
C ALA A 92 -4.02 13.65 13.55
N GLY A 93 -2.84 13.63 14.19
CA GLY A 93 -2.67 13.10 15.53
C GLY A 93 -2.37 11.60 15.58
N GLU A 94 -2.46 10.88 14.48
CA GLU A 94 -2.13 9.46 14.39
C GLU A 94 -0.82 9.27 13.62
N ARG A 95 -0.10 8.18 13.95
CA ARG A 95 1.15 7.85 13.29
C ARG A 95 0.87 7.11 11.97
N PHE A 96 1.44 7.64 10.88
CA PHE A 96 1.45 6.98 9.57
C PHE A 96 2.82 7.20 8.93
N ASP A 97 3.76 6.35 9.28
CA ASP A 97 5.14 6.49 8.80
C ASP A 97 5.30 5.85 7.44
N ARG A 98 5.67 6.65 6.42
CA ARG A 98 6.03 6.12 5.12
C ARG A 98 7.26 5.25 5.26
N LEU A 99 7.20 4.00 4.78
CA LEU A 99 8.40 3.18 4.72
C LEU A 99 9.38 3.81 3.72
N PRO A 100 10.62 4.12 4.16
CA PRO A 100 11.64 4.66 3.24
C PRO A 100 11.94 3.65 2.13
N GLU A 101 12.44 4.14 1.01
CA GLU A 101 12.77 3.28 -0.13
C GLU A 101 13.82 2.22 0.20
N ASP A 102 14.67 2.45 1.20
CA ASP A 102 15.68 1.51 1.67
C ASP A 102 15.21 0.65 2.86
N ASP A 103 13.95 0.74 3.26
CA ASP A 103 13.43 -0.07 4.37
C ASP A 103 13.53 -1.56 4.00
N PRO A 104 14.10 -2.41 4.88
CA PRO A 104 14.26 -3.84 4.59
C PRO A 104 12.96 -4.54 4.24
N ARG A 105 11.83 -4.15 4.86
CA ARG A 105 10.53 -4.76 4.59
C ARG A 105 10.08 -4.49 3.16
N LEU A 106 10.33 -3.28 2.67
CA LEU A 106 10.01 -2.90 1.30
C LEU A 106 10.95 -3.56 0.30
N LEU A 107 12.25 -3.53 0.60
CA LEU A 107 13.28 -4.13 -0.27
C LEU A 107 13.08 -5.65 -0.42
N THR A 108 12.74 -6.35 0.67
CA THR A 108 12.50 -7.79 0.64
C THR A 108 11.36 -8.13 -0.32
N VAL A 109 10.25 -7.40 -0.25
CA VAL A 109 9.12 -7.60 -1.16
C VAL A 109 9.52 -7.32 -2.61
N ARG A 110 10.19 -6.20 -2.85
CA ARG A 110 10.58 -5.79 -4.20
C ARG A 110 11.64 -6.70 -4.81
N SER A 111 12.49 -7.31 -3.98
CA SER A 111 13.46 -8.31 -4.45
C SER A 111 12.79 -9.61 -4.85
N ALA A 112 11.78 -10.04 -4.09
CA ALA A 112 11.01 -11.25 -4.40
C ALA A 112 10.10 -11.04 -5.62
N TYR A 113 9.55 -9.84 -5.77
CA TYR A 113 8.58 -9.49 -6.81
C TYR A 113 9.00 -8.18 -7.49
N PRO A 114 10.05 -8.22 -8.33
CA PRO A 114 10.53 -7.01 -9.00
C PRO A 114 9.54 -6.54 -10.06
N ILE A 115 9.66 -5.27 -10.44
CA ILE A 115 8.84 -4.72 -11.52
C ILE A 115 9.19 -5.42 -12.83
N GLN A 116 8.17 -5.74 -13.60
CA GLN A 116 8.32 -6.42 -14.89
C GLN A 116 7.95 -5.48 -16.04
#